data_a2713e4a25c64d2c264dd303f697d785
#
_entry.id   a2713e4a25c64d2c264dd303f697d785
#
_cell.length_a   1.000
_cell.length_b   1.000
_cell.length_c   1.000
_cell.angle_alpha   90.00
_cell.angle_beta   90.00
_cell.angle_gamma   90.00
#
_symmetry.space_group_name_H-M   'P 1'
#
loop_
_entity.id
_entity.type
_entity.pdbx_description
1 polymer ?
#
loop_
_entity_poly.entity_id
_entity_poly.type
_entity_poly.pdbx_seq_one_letter_code
_entity_poly.pdbx_strand_id
1 'polypeptide(L)' 'MSTAQPAWVLSRQSDGDSGMLVEFFSAELGRCGAVVRGAHRRKRGGSLASLLQPFHPLLITFAGRSELKTLRSAEAPRPG' A
#
# COMPACT_ATOMS: atom_id res chain seq x y z
N MET A 1 13.54 2.03 12.02
CA MET A 1 13.31 2.97 10.92
C MET A 1 12.74 2.21 9.74
N SER A 2 11.60 2.62 9.25
CA SER A 2 10.99 1.93 8.10
C SER A 2 11.50 2.54 6.81
N THR A 3 11.93 1.68 5.90
CA THR A 3 12.38 2.08 4.58
C THR A 3 11.38 1.60 3.55
N ALA A 4 11.35 2.29 2.41
CA ALA A 4 10.51 1.87 1.30
C ALA A 4 11.01 0.53 0.77
N GLN A 5 10.08 -0.34 0.42
CA GLN A 5 10.41 -1.65 -0.11
C GLN A 5 9.51 -2.00 -1.30
N PRO A 6 10.04 -2.80 -2.24
CA PRO A 6 9.21 -3.24 -3.36
C PRO A 6 8.08 -4.15 -2.88
N ALA A 7 6.91 -3.98 -3.48
CA ALA A 7 5.76 -4.82 -3.18
C ALA A 7 4.77 -4.81 -4.34
N TRP A 8 3.90 -5.80 -4.31
CA TRP A 8 2.79 -5.91 -5.27
C TRP A 8 1.50 -6.04 -4.50
N VAL A 9 0.43 -5.48 -5.04
CA VAL A 9 -0.91 -5.66 -4.48
C VAL A 9 -1.44 -7.01 -4.95
N LEU A 10 -1.82 -7.85 -4.00
CA LEU A 10 -2.44 -9.14 -4.31
C LEU A 10 -3.96 -9.02 -4.35
N SER A 11 -4.53 -8.30 -3.40
CA SER A 11 -5.97 -8.07 -3.36
C SER A 11 -6.25 -6.80 -2.57
N ARG A 12 -7.44 -6.26 -2.77
CA ARG A 12 -7.87 -5.07 -2.05
C ARG A 12 -9.38 -5.08 -1.89
N GLN A 13 -9.83 -4.46 -0.81
CA GLN A 13 -11.26 -4.29 -0.56
C GLN A 13 -11.50 -3.00 0.20
N SER A 14 -12.70 -2.46 0.07
CA SER A 14 -13.05 -1.25 0.79
C SER A 14 -13.16 -1.53 2.28
N ASP A 15 -12.75 -0.56 3.08
CA ASP A 15 -12.80 -0.65 4.53
C ASP A 15 -13.28 0.71 5.06
N GLY A 16 -14.55 0.78 5.44
CA GLY A 16 -15.16 2.04 5.84
C GLY A 16 -15.43 2.94 4.65
N ASP A 17 -15.57 4.24 4.91
CA ASP A 17 -15.99 5.21 3.91
C ASP A 17 -14.90 5.61 2.95
N SER A 18 -13.65 5.65 3.39
CA SER A 18 -12.57 6.15 2.56
C SER A 18 -11.33 5.28 2.61
N GLY A 19 -11.35 4.20 3.39
CA GLY A 19 -10.20 3.34 3.57
C GLY A 19 -10.22 2.11 2.70
N MET A 20 -9.11 1.40 2.69
CA MET A 20 -8.98 0.12 2.02
C MET A 20 -8.20 -0.84 2.89
N LEU A 21 -8.52 -2.11 2.77
CA LEU A 21 -7.72 -3.18 3.33
C LEU A 21 -7.03 -3.87 2.16
N VAL A 22 -5.72 -3.87 2.16
CA VAL A 22 -4.94 -4.33 1.00
C VAL A 22 -4.00 -5.42 1.44
N GLU A 23 -3.97 -6.49 0.67
CA GLU A 23 -2.99 -7.56 0.86
C GLU A 23 -1.86 -7.37 -0.13
N PHE A 24 -0.64 -7.31 0.39
CA PHE A 24 0.56 -7.12 -0.40
C PHE A 24 1.43 -8.36 -0.37
N PHE A 25 2.24 -8.49 -1.41
CA PHE A 25 3.41 -9.33 -1.37
C PHE A 25 4.62 -8.41 -1.40
N SER A 26 5.36 -8.35 -0.30
CA SER A 26 6.48 -7.43 -0.18
C SER A 26 7.81 -8.17 -0.20
N ALA A 27 8.85 -7.46 -0.64
CA ALA A 27 10.18 -8.05 -0.74
C ALA A 27 10.74 -8.46 0.61
N GLU A 28 10.44 -7.70 1.65
CA GLU A 28 11.04 -7.97 2.97
C GLU A 28 10.15 -8.79 3.89
N LEU A 29 8.84 -8.64 3.77
CA LEU A 29 7.89 -9.26 4.69
C LEU A 29 7.12 -10.42 4.07
N GLY A 30 7.25 -10.62 2.76
CA GLY A 30 6.41 -11.59 2.07
C GLY A 30 4.96 -11.12 2.05
N ARG A 31 4.04 -12.04 2.25
CA ARG A 31 2.62 -11.74 2.23
C ARG A 31 2.22 -11.02 3.51
N CYS A 32 1.63 -9.85 3.39
CA CYS A 32 1.21 -9.08 4.55
C CYS A 32 -0.01 -8.21 4.21
N GLY A 33 -0.81 -7.94 5.24
CA GLY A 33 -1.97 -7.07 5.09
C GLY A 33 -1.71 -5.68 5.66
N ALA A 34 -2.37 -4.70 5.09
CA ALA A 34 -2.24 -3.33 5.58
C ALA A 34 -3.56 -2.57 5.43
N VAL A 35 -3.82 -1.70 6.40
CA VAL A 35 -4.91 -0.75 6.35
C VAL A 35 -4.40 0.50 5.65
N VAL A 36 -5.16 0.97 4.66
CA VAL A 36 -4.83 2.20 3.94
C VAL A 36 -5.91 3.22 4.24
N ARG A 37 -5.59 4.16 5.10
CA ARG A 37 -6.53 5.19 5.49
C ARG A 37 -6.57 6.29 4.45
N GLY A 38 -7.78 6.77 4.14
CA GLY A 38 -7.93 7.83 3.16
C GLY A 38 -7.49 7.45 1.77
N ALA A 39 -7.63 6.16 1.40
CA ALA A 39 -7.14 5.65 0.12
C ALA A 39 -7.76 6.37 -1.07
N HIS A 40 -9.02 6.77 -0.95
CA HIS A 40 -9.74 7.44 -2.04
C HIS A 40 -9.63 8.97 -1.98
N ARG A 41 -8.92 9.51 -0.99
CA ARG A 41 -8.75 10.95 -0.87
C ARG A 41 -7.87 11.44 -1.99
N ARG A 42 -8.33 12.47 -2.69
CA ARG A 42 -7.58 13.04 -3.79
C ARG A 42 -6.39 13.84 -3.30
N LYS A 43 -5.26 13.63 -3.95
CA LYS A 43 -4.02 14.36 -3.71
C LYS A 43 -3.44 14.75 -5.06
N ARG A 44 -2.40 15.57 -5.01
CA ARG A 44 -1.66 15.89 -6.23
C ARG A 44 -1.14 14.59 -6.84
N GLY A 45 -1.49 14.34 -8.09
CA GLY A 45 -1.10 13.10 -8.76
C GLY A 45 -2.07 11.94 -8.58
N GLY A 46 -3.23 12.17 -7.93
CA GLY A 46 -4.26 11.16 -7.77
C GLY A 46 -4.38 10.67 -6.33
N SER A 47 -5.14 9.62 -6.13
CA SER A 47 -5.35 9.02 -4.81
C SER A 47 -4.44 7.81 -4.64
N LEU A 48 -4.26 7.37 -3.38
CA LEU A 48 -3.55 6.12 -3.12
C LEU A 48 -4.26 4.94 -3.77
N ALA A 49 -5.60 4.97 -3.80
CA ALA A 49 -6.35 3.89 -4.42
C ALA A 49 -6.00 3.71 -5.89
N SER A 50 -5.67 4.78 -6.58
CA SER A 50 -5.30 4.70 -7.99
C SER A 50 -3.94 4.02 -8.21
N LEU A 51 -3.06 4.05 -7.23
CA LEU A 51 -1.78 3.35 -7.28
C LEU A 51 -1.89 1.88 -6.89
N LEU A 52 -2.87 1.55 -6.03
CA LEU A 52 -2.98 0.22 -5.44
C LEU A 52 -3.74 -0.74 -6.36
N GLN A 53 -3.23 -0.92 -7.56
CA GLN A 53 -3.81 -1.84 -8.55
C GLN A 53 -3.21 -3.23 -8.38
N PRO A 54 -4.02 -4.30 -8.55
CA PRO A 54 -3.50 -5.66 -8.42
C PRO A 54 -2.32 -5.92 -9.35
N PHE A 55 -1.31 -6.57 -8.80
CA PHE A 55 -0.09 -6.96 -9.51
C PHE A 55 0.72 -5.80 -10.07
N HIS A 56 0.43 -4.59 -9.65
CA HIS A 56 1.19 -3.42 -10.05
C HIS A 56 2.36 -3.23 -9.08
N PRO A 57 3.60 -3.11 -9.57
CA PRO A 57 4.74 -2.93 -8.68
C PRO A 57 4.73 -1.56 -8.02
N LEU A 58 5.08 -1.52 -6.74
CA LEU A 58 5.08 -0.30 -5.95
C LEU A 58 6.27 -0.30 -5.00
N LEU A 59 6.66 0.89 -4.58
CA LEU A 59 7.52 1.08 -3.42
C LEU A 59 6.62 1.53 -2.27
N ILE A 60 6.62 0.79 -1.19
CA ILE A 60 5.71 1.05 -0.08
C ILE A 60 6.47 1.16 1.24
N THR A 61 5.89 1.91 2.16
CA THR A 61 6.40 2.05 3.52
C THR A 61 5.26 1.74 4.49
N PHE A 62 5.51 0.81 5.38
CA PHE A 62 4.54 0.42 6.40
C PHE A 62 4.87 1.05 7.75
N ALA A 63 3.85 1.16 8.59
CA ALA A 63 4.00 1.48 10.01
C ALA A 63 3.31 0.39 10.82
N GLY A 64 3.74 0.22 12.07
CA GLY A 64 3.15 -0.75 12.97
C GLY A 64 3.95 -2.04 13.03
N ARG A 65 3.73 -2.78 14.13
CA ARG A 65 4.45 -4.04 14.39
C ARG A 65 3.54 -5.26 14.38
N SER A 66 2.24 -5.04 14.29
CA SER A 66 1.28 -6.14 14.27
C SER A 66 1.24 -6.77 12.89
N GLU A 67 0.54 -7.90 12.79
CA GLU A 67 0.35 -8.56 11.52
C GLU A 67 -0.39 -7.68 10.53
N LEU A 68 -1.33 -6.88 11.02
CA LEU A 68 -2.04 -5.91 10.20
C LEU A 68 -1.35 -4.57 10.35
N LYS A 69 -0.69 -4.14 9.29
CA LYS A 69 0.08 -2.92 9.30
C LYS A 69 -0.73 -1.75 8.77
N THR A 70 -0.20 -0.55 8.92
CA THR A 70 -0.77 0.64 8.32
C THR A 70 0.16 1.09 7.20
N LEU A 71 -0.41 1.35 6.03
CA LEU A 71 0.37 1.86 4.92
C LEU A 71 0.64 3.36 5.14
N ARG A 72 1.91 3.73 5.19
CA ARG A 72 2.29 5.13 5.34
C ARG A 72 2.43 5.82 3.99
N SER A 73 3.02 5.16 3.04
CA SER A 73 3.20 5.73 1.72
C SER A 73 3.32 4.65 0.67
N ALA A 74 2.96 5.00 -0.54
CA ALA A 74 3.12 4.14 -1.70
C ALA A 74 3.44 5.04 -2.90
N GLU A 75 4.37 4.59 -3.73
CA GLU A 75 4.72 5.33 -4.93
C GLU A 75 5.10 4.36 -6.02
N ALA A 76 4.97 4.80 -7.26
CA ALA A 76 5.40 4.00 -8.40
C ALA A 76 6.92 3.89 -8.38
N PRO A 77 7.48 2.73 -8.77
CA PRO A 77 8.93 2.59 -8.87
C PRO A 77 9.46 3.58 -9.91
N ARG A 78 10.61 4.14 -9.62
CA ARG A 78 11.24 5.04 -10.57
C ARG A 78 11.80 4.23 -11.74
N PRO A 79 11.70 4.76 -12.96
CA PRO A 79 12.36 4.11 -14.08
C PRO A 79 13.86 4.04 -13.80
N GLY A 80 14.41 2.87 -14.00
CA GLY A 80 15.78 2.56 -13.64
C GLY A 80 16.83 3.31 -14.41
#